data_211c1a3e11f631bd10176b7f298c82af
#
_entry.id   211c1a3e11f631bd10176b7f298c82af
#
_cell.length_a   1.000
_cell.length_b   1.000
_cell.length_c   1.000
_cell.angle_alpha   90.00
_cell.angle_beta   90.00
_cell.angle_gamma   90.00
#
_symmetry.space_group_name_H-M   'P 1'
#
loop_
_entity.id
_entity.type
_entity.pdbx_description
1 polymer ?
#
loop_
_entity_poly.entity_id
_entity_poly.type
_entity_poly.pdbx_seq_one_letter_code
_entity_poly.pdbx_strand_id
1 'polypeptide(L)'
;IFGSWSDKVNHKRGKRTPFIFVGTVIAVAAMLLLPLAANSRNLVMFVTALFVTLFAMSTFRSPAVSLMPDVTPKPLRSKANAIINLMGAIGVICALALIMFLVGEGKTPNYEPLFIAIAAIMVISLVIILTKVDENKFVAERIAKEKEWGIEDEEEITDENGNTTLPKPVKRSLIFLLLSVAFWYMAYNAVTTAFSKYATEMWGMEGGGFAGALMIASVGALLSFIPVGIISSKIGRKKVILFG
;
A
#
# COMPACT_ATOMS: atom_id res chain seq x y z
N ILE A 1 8.31 9.58 7.36
CA ILE A 1 9.68 10.05 7.06
C ILE A 1 9.83 10.24 5.54
N PHE A 2 9.75 9.19 4.70
CA PHE A 2 9.98 9.29 3.24
C PHE A 2 8.97 10.18 2.52
N GLY A 3 7.69 10.18 2.93
CA GLY A 3 6.68 11.10 2.41
C GLY A 3 7.08 12.55 2.64
N SER A 4 7.47 12.89 3.86
CA SER A 4 7.91 14.25 4.22
C SER A 4 9.24 14.66 3.56
N TRP A 5 10.14 13.70 3.27
CA TRP A 5 11.33 13.98 2.48
C TRP A 5 10.99 14.26 1.03
N SER A 6 10.07 13.50 0.45
CA SER A 6 9.64 13.73 -0.94
C SER A 6 8.94 15.08 -1.12
N ASP A 7 8.30 15.64 -0.07
CA ASP A 7 7.70 16.98 -0.12
C ASP A 7 8.72 18.09 -0.34
N LYS A 8 9.96 17.88 0.14
CA LYS A 8 11.05 18.88 0.07
C LYS A 8 11.86 18.81 -1.23
N VAL A 9 11.68 17.74 -2.01
CA VAL A 9 12.43 17.54 -3.27
C VAL A 9 11.69 18.21 -4.41
N ASN A 10 12.40 19.04 -5.16
CA ASN A 10 11.90 19.63 -6.40
C ASN A 10 12.66 19.04 -7.57
N HIS A 11 12.01 18.13 -8.32
CA HIS A 11 12.62 17.43 -9.45
C HIS A 11 11.80 17.68 -10.73
N LYS A 12 12.45 17.62 -11.90
CA LYS A 12 11.80 17.86 -13.20
C LYS A 12 10.61 16.95 -13.49
N ARG A 13 10.57 15.75 -12.90
CA ARG A 13 9.48 14.76 -13.05
C ARG A 13 8.48 14.74 -11.89
N GLY A 14 8.55 15.73 -10.98
CA GLY A 14 7.70 15.80 -9.79
C GLY A 14 8.43 15.45 -8.49
N LYS A 15 7.73 15.60 -7.37
CA LYS A 15 8.27 15.38 -6.01
C LYS A 15 8.30 13.90 -5.64
N ARG A 16 7.30 13.12 -6.06
CA ARG A 16 7.07 11.72 -5.66
C ARG A 16 7.73 10.72 -6.61
N THR A 17 7.67 10.98 -7.91
CA THR A 17 8.14 10.08 -8.96
C THR A 17 9.58 9.59 -8.79
N PRO A 18 10.58 10.40 -8.38
CA PRO A 18 11.95 9.91 -8.16
C PRO A 18 12.06 8.87 -7.04
N PHE A 19 11.31 9.05 -5.94
CA PHE A 19 11.30 8.11 -4.82
C PHE A 19 10.65 6.78 -5.22
N ILE A 20 9.56 6.85 -6.01
CA ILE A 20 8.89 5.67 -6.54
C ILE A 20 9.85 4.90 -7.45
N PHE A 21 10.57 5.59 -8.35
CA PHE A 21 11.54 4.97 -9.25
C PHE A 21 12.66 4.28 -8.49
N VAL A 22 13.40 5.01 -7.67
CA VAL A 22 14.58 4.48 -6.95
C VAL A 22 14.16 3.37 -5.99
N GLY A 23 13.10 3.58 -5.21
CA GLY A 23 12.62 2.59 -4.27
C GLY A 23 12.15 1.30 -4.94
N THR A 24 11.43 1.39 -6.07
CA THR A 24 10.97 0.21 -6.81
C THR A 24 12.14 -0.57 -7.43
N VAL A 25 13.11 0.11 -8.04
CA VAL A 25 14.29 -0.55 -8.66
C VAL A 25 15.09 -1.32 -7.60
N ILE A 26 15.35 -0.68 -6.45
CA ILE A 26 16.08 -1.35 -5.35
C ILE A 26 15.26 -2.51 -4.79
N ALA A 27 13.94 -2.33 -4.60
CA ALA A 27 13.06 -3.37 -4.09
C ALA A 27 13.03 -4.59 -5.01
N VAL A 28 12.91 -4.39 -6.33
CA VAL A 28 12.91 -5.47 -7.32
C VAL A 28 14.23 -6.21 -7.31
N ALA A 29 15.37 -5.50 -7.33
CA ALA A 29 16.70 -6.11 -7.30
C ALA A 29 16.91 -6.94 -6.03
N ALA A 30 16.60 -6.39 -4.86
CA ALA A 30 16.75 -7.07 -3.58
C ALA A 30 15.77 -8.27 -3.43
N MET A 31 14.54 -8.13 -3.92
CA MET A 31 13.53 -9.18 -3.88
C MET A 31 13.93 -10.41 -4.71
N LEU A 32 14.56 -10.21 -5.87
CA LEU A 32 15.05 -11.33 -6.70
C LEU A 32 16.23 -12.07 -6.06
N LEU A 33 16.92 -11.47 -5.08
CA LEU A 33 17.97 -12.16 -4.32
C LEU A 33 17.39 -13.11 -3.26
N LEU A 34 16.12 -12.95 -2.85
CA LEU A 34 15.51 -13.78 -1.79
C LEU A 34 15.46 -15.27 -2.15
N PRO A 35 14.92 -15.69 -3.33
CA PRO A 35 14.92 -17.10 -3.70
C PRO A 35 16.33 -17.65 -3.91
N LEU A 36 17.27 -16.86 -4.43
CA LEU A 36 18.67 -17.27 -4.58
C LEU A 36 19.35 -17.52 -3.22
N ALA A 37 19.09 -16.64 -2.24
CA ALA A 37 19.58 -16.80 -0.87
C ALA A 37 18.97 -18.01 -0.15
N ALA A 38 17.67 -18.26 -0.39
CA ALA A 38 16.98 -19.42 0.15
C ALA A 38 17.55 -20.72 -0.43
N ASN A 39 17.74 -20.81 -1.74
CA ASN A 39 18.28 -21.99 -2.41
C ASN A 39 19.74 -22.27 -2.01
N SER A 40 20.57 -21.23 -1.81
CA SER A 40 21.93 -21.37 -1.30
C SER A 40 22.00 -21.62 0.22
N ARG A 41 20.87 -21.70 0.91
CA ARG A 41 20.76 -21.87 2.39
C ARG A 41 21.61 -20.87 3.18
N ASN A 42 21.84 -19.69 2.63
CA ASN A 42 22.61 -18.62 3.26
C ASN A 42 21.69 -17.68 4.03
N LEU A 43 21.55 -17.91 5.34
CA LEU A 43 20.69 -17.14 6.20
C LEU A 43 21.07 -15.65 6.24
N VAL A 44 22.35 -15.32 6.27
CA VAL A 44 22.83 -13.94 6.34
C VAL A 44 22.43 -13.19 5.07
N MET A 45 22.64 -13.79 3.89
CA MET A 45 22.23 -13.23 2.62
C MET A 45 20.71 -13.05 2.56
N PHE A 46 19.94 -14.02 3.04
CA PHE A 46 18.49 -13.96 3.05
C PHE A 46 17.97 -12.81 3.92
N VAL A 47 18.45 -12.70 5.16
CA VAL A 47 18.06 -11.64 6.11
C VAL A 47 18.44 -10.26 5.57
N THR A 48 19.63 -10.13 4.99
CA THR A 48 20.10 -8.87 4.42
C THR A 48 19.24 -8.47 3.20
N ALA A 49 18.98 -9.40 2.27
CA ALA A 49 18.12 -9.15 1.12
C ALA A 49 16.68 -8.78 1.55
N LEU A 50 16.14 -9.46 2.55
CA LEU A 50 14.82 -9.16 3.11
C LEU A 50 14.79 -7.76 3.73
N PHE A 51 15.79 -7.39 4.53
CA PHE A 51 15.89 -6.06 5.12
C PHE A 51 15.95 -4.97 4.04
N VAL A 52 16.80 -5.13 3.04
CA VAL A 52 16.91 -4.18 1.92
C VAL A 52 15.61 -4.08 1.14
N THR A 53 14.93 -5.20 0.87
CA THR A 53 13.63 -5.22 0.20
C THR A 53 12.58 -4.44 1.00
N LEU A 54 12.43 -4.72 2.28
CA LEU A 54 11.45 -4.04 3.14
C LEU A 54 11.74 -2.54 3.28
N PHE A 55 13.03 -2.18 3.42
CA PHE A 55 13.44 -0.79 3.48
C PHE A 55 13.14 -0.05 2.16
N ALA A 56 13.48 -0.64 1.02
CA ALA A 56 13.18 -0.09 -0.29
C ALA A 56 11.66 0.04 -0.53
N MET A 57 10.86 -0.96 -0.12
CA MET A 57 9.40 -0.89 -0.19
C MET A 57 8.85 0.25 0.67
N SER A 58 9.40 0.48 1.87
CA SER A 58 8.97 1.61 2.71
C SER A 58 9.30 2.97 2.07
N THR A 59 10.39 3.04 1.29
CA THR A 59 10.84 4.27 0.61
C THR A 59 9.86 4.71 -0.48
N PHE A 60 9.32 3.79 -1.29
CA PHE A 60 8.42 4.17 -2.38
C PHE A 60 6.93 4.12 -1.99
N ARG A 61 6.54 3.30 -1.02
CA ARG A 61 5.11 3.13 -0.65
C ARG A 61 4.46 4.43 -0.18
N SER A 62 5.12 5.17 0.69
CA SER A 62 4.58 6.44 1.19
C SER A 62 4.43 7.49 0.09
N PRO A 63 5.45 7.79 -0.75
CA PRO A 63 5.30 8.67 -1.91
C PRO A 63 4.24 8.19 -2.92
N ALA A 64 4.13 6.89 -3.18
CA ALA A 64 3.14 6.34 -4.11
C ALA A 64 1.70 6.57 -3.63
N VAL A 65 1.43 6.35 -2.33
CA VAL A 65 0.10 6.63 -1.75
C VAL A 65 -0.19 8.13 -1.72
N SER A 66 0.81 8.96 -1.43
CA SER A 66 0.67 10.43 -1.40
C SER A 66 0.48 11.05 -2.79
N LEU A 67 0.91 10.37 -3.84
CA LEU A 67 0.74 10.85 -5.23
C LEU A 67 -0.73 11.07 -5.57
N MET A 68 -1.64 10.19 -5.11
CA MET A 68 -3.06 10.29 -5.42
C MET A 68 -3.69 11.61 -4.94
N PRO A 69 -3.61 12.01 -3.65
CA PRO A 69 -4.16 13.29 -3.22
C PRO A 69 -3.44 14.49 -3.84
N ASP A 70 -2.17 14.35 -4.24
CA ASP A 70 -1.41 15.42 -4.87
C ASP A 70 -1.90 15.73 -6.30
N VAL A 71 -2.38 14.71 -7.03
CA VAL A 71 -2.87 14.86 -8.41
C VAL A 71 -4.39 14.93 -8.53
N THR A 72 -5.14 14.72 -7.43
CA THR A 72 -6.60 14.63 -7.44
C THR A 72 -7.23 15.85 -6.76
N PRO A 73 -8.18 16.57 -7.42
CA PRO A 73 -8.92 17.66 -6.80
C PRO A 73 -9.65 17.25 -5.52
N LYS A 74 -9.71 18.14 -4.52
CA LYS A 74 -10.29 17.88 -3.19
C LYS A 74 -11.65 17.15 -3.22
N PRO A 75 -12.67 17.57 -4.01
CA PRO A 75 -13.97 16.88 -4.05
C PRO A 75 -13.92 15.46 -4.60
N LEU A 76 -12.92 15.11 -5.42
CA LEU A 76 -12.78 13.80 -6.04
C LEU A 76 -11.90 12.84 -5.26
N ARG A 77 -11.19 13.29 -4.22
CA ARG A 77 -10.28 12.47 -3.41
C ARG A 77 -10.95 11.24 -2.80
N SER A 78 -12.20 11.36 -2.35
CA SER A 78 -12.95 10.22 -1.80
C SER A 78 -13.18 9.12 -2.84
N LYS A 79 -13.53 9.50 -4.07
CA LYS A 79 -13.71 8.54 -5.19
C LYS A 79 -12.37 7.92 -5.60
N ALA A 80 -11.32 8.72 -5.70
CA ALA A 80 -9.98 8.23 -6.02
C ALA A 80 -9.47 7.25 -4.95
N ASN A 81 -9.68 7.54 -3.67
CA ASN A 81 -9.32 6.64 -2.57
C ASN A 81 -10.09 5.31 -2.63
N ALA A 82 -11.38 5.34 -2.98
CA ALA A 82 -12.16 4.12 -3.18
C ALA A 82 -11.58 3.25 -4.32
N ILE A 83 -11.17 3.87 -5.44
CA ILE A 83 -10.55 3.16 -6.57
C ILE A 83 -9.21 2.55 -6.15
N ILE A 84 -8.36 3.28 -5.42
CA ILE A 84 -7.06 2.76 -4.94
C ILE A 84 -7.26 1.56 -4.02
N ASN A 85 -8.21 1.63 -3.08
CA ASN A 85 -8.51 0.52 -2.18
C ASN A 85 -9.04 -0.70 -2.95
N LEU A 86 -9.89 -0.47 -3.96
CA LEU A 86 -10.38 -1.54 -4.84
C LEU A 86 -9.22 -2.19 -5.62
N MET A 87 -8.34 -1.39 -6.21
CA MET A 87 -7.15 -1.89 -6.92
C MET A 87 -6.21 -2.64 -5.97
N GLY A 88 -6.05 -2.17 -4.72
CA GLY A 88 -5.32 -2.86 -3.68
C GLY A 88 -5.88 -4.25 -3.38
N ALA A 89 -7.20 -4.37 -3.23
CA ALA A 89 -7.88 -5.65 -3.00
C ALA A 89 -7.72 -6.60 -4.20
N ILE A 90 -7.85 -6.11 -5.44
CA ILE A 90 -7.59 -6.89 -6.65
C ILE A 90 -6.13 -7.35 -6.68
N GLY A 91 -5.18 -6.48 -6.31
CA GLY A 91 -3.76 -6.82 -6.21
C GLY A 91 -3.49 -7.97 -5.23
N VAL A 92 -4.17 -7.98 -4.07
CA VAL A 92 -4.07 -9.08 -3.10
C VAL A 92 -4.60 -10.39 -3.69
N ILE A 93 -5.76 -10.37 -4.35
CA ILE A 93 -6.34 -11.55 -4.99
C ILE A 93 -5.41 -12.08 -6.09
N CYS A 94 -4.87 -11.20 -6.94
CA CYS A 94 -3.89 -11.58 -7.96
C CYS A 94 -2.63 -12.20 -7.35
N ALA A 95 -2.09 -11.61 -6.27
CA ALA A 95 -0.91 -12.14 -5.60
C ALA A 95 -1.16 -13.54 -5.02
N LEU A 96 -2.31 -13.75 -4.37
CA LEU A 96 -2.70 -15.05 -3.82
C LEU A 96 -2.93 -16.10 -4.94
N ALA A 97 -3.52 -15.69 -6.06
CA ALA A 97 -3.66 -16.55 -7.23
C ALA A 97 -2.28 -16.95 -7.80
N LEU A 98 -1.34 -16.00 -7.91
CA LEU A 98 0.02 -16.32 -8.34
C LEU A 98 0.71 -17.30 -7.38
N ILE A 99 0.54 -17.14 -6.06
CA ILE A 99 1.07 -18.10 -5.08
C ILE A 99 0.46 -19.48 -5.33
N MET A 100 -0.86 -19.58 -5.46
CA MET A 100 -1.56 -20.83 -5.65
C MET A 100 -1.12 -21.57 -6.93
N PHE A 101 -0.91 -20.84 -8.05
CA PHE A 101 -0.58 -21.45 -9.32
C PHE A 101 0.93 -21.65 -9.55
N LEU A 102 1.79 -20.80 -9.00
CA LEU A 102 3.22 -20.82 -9.30
C LEU A 102 4.07 -21.48 -8.23
N VAL A 103 3.62 -21.54 -6.97
CA VAL A 103 4.42 -22.13 -5.90
C VAL A 103 4.30 -23.65 -5.88
N GLY A 104 3.18 -24.19 -6.35
CA GLY A 104 2.91 -25.63 -6.35
C GLY A 104 2.65 -26.21 -4.96
N GLU A 105 2.29 -27.49 -4.92
CA GLU A 105 2.09 -28.27 -3.70
C GLU A 105 3.30 -29.19 -3.48
N GLY A 106 3.79 -29.27 -2.23
CA GLY A 106 4.89 -30.17 -1.88
C GLY A 106 5.75 -29.65 -0.72
N LYS A 107 6.57 -30.56 -0.19
CA LYS A 107 7.46 -30.28 0.97
C LYS A 107 8.58 -29.28 0.67
N THR A 108 8.94 -29.12 -0.60
CA THR A 108 9.97 -28.18 -1.07
C THR A 108 9.41 -27.26 -2.16
N PRO A 109 8.56 -26.31 -1.81
CA PRO A 109 7.96 -25.42 -2.80
C PRO A 109 9.01 -24.52 -3.46
N ASN A 110 8.91 -24.35 -4.77
CA ASN A 110 9.78 -23.44 -5.52
C ASN A 110 9.12 -22.05 -5.62
N TYR A 111 9.72 -21.05 -4.97
CA TYR A 111 9.22 -19.69 -4.99
C TYR A 111 9.81 -18.82 -6.10
N GLU A 112 10.83 -19.27 -6.85
CA GLU A 112 11.47 -18.49 -7.91
C GLU A 112 10.51 -17.94 -8.96
N PRO A 113 9.59 -18.77 -9.53
CA PRO A 113 8.66 -18.28 -10.54
C PRO A 113 7.73 -17.18 -10.00
N LEU A 114 7.32 -17.28 -8.73
CA LEU A 114 6.51 -16.29 -8.06
C LEU A 114 7.23 -14.95 -7.94
N PHE A 115 8.48 -14.95 -7.46
CA PHE A 115 9.26 -13.73 -7.31
C PHE A 115 9.55 -13.06 -8.65
N ILE A 116 9.81 -13.85 -9.71
CA ILE A 116 10.01 -13.34 -11.07
C ILE A 116 8.71 -12.70 -11.60
N ALA A 117 7.56 -13.35 -11.41
CA ALA A 117 6.26 -12.81 -11.85
C ALA A 117 5.92 -11.49 -11.13
N ILE A 118 6.13 -11.42 -9.82
CA ILE A 118 5.92 -10.20 -9.04
C ILE A 118 6.89 -9.09 -9.49
N ALA A 119 8.15 -9.41 -9.69
CA ALA A 119 9.16 -8.47 -10.19
C ALA A 119 8.76 -7.90 -11.57
N ALA A 120 8.29 -8.75 -12.48
CA ALA A 120 7.80 -8.33 -13.79
C ALA A 120 6.61 -7.36 -13.68
N ILE A 121 5.63 -7.66 -12.83
CA ILE A 121 4.47 -6.79 -12.58
C ILE A 121 4.93 -5.43 -12.00
N MET A 122 5.87 -5.44 -11.06
CA MET A 122 6.41 -4.20 -10.48
C MET A 122 7.13 -3.35 -11.52
N VAL A 123 7.96 -3.96 -12.38
CA VAL A 123 8.66 -3.26 -13.46
C VAL A 123 7.67 -2.70 -14.49
N ILE A 124 6.69 -3.48 -14.93
CA ILE A 124 5.64 -3.03 -15.86
C ILE A 124 4.88 -1.84 -15.25
N SER A 125 4.48 -1.94 -13.98
CA SER A 125 3.78 -0.86 -13.27
C SER A 125 4.64 0.40 -13.18
N LEU A 126 5.94 0.25 -12.89
CA LEU A 126 6.88 1.36 -12.87
C LEU A 126 7.01 2.03 -14.24
N VAL A 127 7.13 1.25 -15.32
CA VAL A 127 7.20 1.77 -16.70
C VAL A 127 5.92 2.53 -17.05
N ILE A 128 4.74 2.02 -16.67
CA ILE A 128 3.47 2.72 -16.89
C ILE A 128 3.46 4.07 -16.15
N ILE A 129 3.87 4.10 -14.90
CA ILE A 129 3.94 5.35 -14.13
C ILE A 129 4.89 6.34 -14.80
N LEU A 130 6.11 5.92 -15.16
CA LEU A 130 7.11 6.79 -15.74
C LEU A 130 6.75 7.33 -17.14
N THR A 131 5.93 6.59 -17.91
CA THR A 131 5.56 6.95 -19.28
C THR A 131 4.21 7.67 -19.39
N LYS A 132 3.27 7.36 -18.48
CA LYS A 132 1.89 7.86 -18.55
C LYS A 132 1.54 8.89 -17.50
N VAL A 133 2.30 8.96 -16.40
CA VAL A 133 2.03 9.89 -15.30
C VAL A 133 3.06 11.02 -15.32
N ASP A 134 2.61 12.19 -15.73
CA ASP A 134 3.37 13.44 -15.54
C ASP A 134 2.83 14.16 -14.29
N GLU A 135 3.54 13.95 -13.18
CA GLU A 135 3.13 14.47 -11.87
C GLU A 135 2.94 15.99 -11.90
N ASN A 136 3.88 16.72 -12.52
CA ASN A 136 3.83 18.18 -12.58
C ASN A 136 2.62 18.68 -13.36
N LYS A 137 2.33 18.04 -14.50
CA LYS A 137 1.18 18.37 -15.34
C LYS A 137 -0.14 18.11 -14.59
N PHE A 138 -0.28 16.94 -13.96
CA PHE A 138 -1.50 16.59 -13.23
C PHE A 138 -1.71 17.47 -11.98
N VAL A 139 -0.63 17.86 -11.29
CA VAL A 139 -0.71 18.83 -10.18
C VAL A 139 -1.18 20.19 -10.69
N ALA A 140 -0.64 20.67 -11.82
CA ALA A 140 -1.06 21.94 -12.42
C ALA A 140 -2.54 21.90 -12.86
N GLU A 141 -2.98 20.79 -13.49
CA GLU A 141 -4.39 20.58 -13.85
C GLU A 141 -5.32 20.54 -12.63
N ARG A 142 -4.87 19.91 -11.53
CA ARG A 142 -5.62 19.89 -10.27
C ARG A 142 -5.82 21.32 -9.74
N ILE A 143 -4.75 22.09 -9.66
CA ILE A 143 -4.80 23.47 -9.15
C ILE A 143 -5.71 24.34 -10.03
N ALA A 144 -5.63 24.21 -11.36
CA ALA A 144 -6.48 24.93 -12.28
C ALA A 144 -7.97 24.60 -12.06
N LYS A 145 -8.32 23.32 -11.93
CA LYS A 145 -9.70 22.87 -11.65
C LYS A 145 -10.21 23.31 -10.27
N GLU A 146 -9.38 23.25 -9.24
CA GLU A 146 -9.76 23.71 -7.89
C GLU A 146 -10.06 25.21 -7.91
N LYS A 147 -9.28 25.99 -8.66
CA LYS A 147 -9.51 27.43 -8.86
C LYS A 147 -10.79 27.71 -9.68
N GLU A 148 -11.04 26.93 -10.74
CA GLU A 148 -12.27 27.03 -11.54
C GLU A 148 -13.52 26.73 -10.69
N TRP A 149 -13.44 25.79 -9.76
CA TRP A 149 -14.53 25.41 -8.87
C TRP A 149 -14.68 26.33 -7.64
N GLY A 150 -13.85 27.39 -7.52
CA GLY A 150 -13.86 28.29 -6.38
C GLY A 150 -13.47 27.63 -5.08
N ILE A 151 -12.68 26.56 -5.14
CA ILE A 151 -12.19 25.85 -3.95
C ILE A 151 -10.92 26.57 -3.51
N GLU A 152 -11.04 27.39 -2.48
CA GLU A 152 -9.89 28.02 -1.83
C GLU A 152 -9.05 26.98 -1.08
N ASP A 153 -7.74 27.15 -1.10
CA ASP A 153 -6.88 26.38 -0.22
C ASP A 153 -7.27 26.74 1.23
N GLU A 154 -7.54 25.71 2.04
CA GLU A 154 -7.73 25.92 3.47
C GLU A 154 -6.49 26.63 3.98
N GLU A 155 -6.66 27.82 4.57
CA GLU A 155 -5.57 28.52 5.24
C GLU A 155 -4.98 27.56 6.27
N GLU A 156 -3.72 27.16 6.06
CA GLU A 156 -2.99 26.41 7.07
C GLU A 156 -2.95 27.29 8.33
N ILE A 157 -3.55 26.81 9.41
CA ILE A 157 -3.47 27.49 10.70
C ILE A 157 -2.02 27.45 11.13
N THR A 158 -1.28 28.50 10.79
CA THR A 158 0.11 28.69 11.17
C THR A 158 0.18 29.48 12.46
N ASP A 159 1.12 29.08 13.34
CA ASP A 159 1.45 29.88 14.52
C ASP A 159 2.28 31.13 14.13
N GLU A 160 2.55 32.01 15.12
CA GLU A 160 3.35 33.21 14.93
C GLU A 160 4.77 32.95 14.38
N ASN A 161 5.22 31.67 14.42
CA ASN A 161 6.51 31.21 13.92
C ASN A 161 6.42 30.54 12.54
N GLY A 162 5.26 30.57 11.88
CA GLY A 162 5.04 29.95 10.56
C GLY A 162 4.94 28.42 10.57
N ASN A 163 4.75 27.79 11.74
CA ASN A 163 4.55 26.34 11.83
C ASN A 163 3.05 26.04 11.81
N THR A 164 2.65 25.05 11.01
CA THR A 164 1.27 24.54 11.01
C THR A 164 0.95 23.89 12.35
N THR A 165 0.12 24.55 13.17
CA THR A 165 -0.27 24.05 14.48
C THR A 165 -1.73 23.67 14.51
N LEU A 166 -2.01 22.41 14.88
CA LEU A 166 -3.36 21.94 15.12
C LEU A 166 -3.79 22.29 16.56
N PRO A 167 -5.02 22.79 16.79
CA PRO A 167 -5.56 22.97 18.12
C PRO A 167 -5.40 21.71 18.98
N LYS A 168 -5.03 21.87 20.25
CA LYS A 168 -4.76 20.72 21.17
C LYS A 168 -5.82 19.61 21.16
N PRO A 169 -7.15 19.89 21.15
CA PRO A 169 -8.16 18.84 21.08
C PRO A 169 -8.17 18.10 19.75
N VAL A 170 -7.90 18.80 18.63
CA VAL A 170 -7.82 18.18 17.29
C VAL A 170 -6.59 17.28 17.20
N LYS A 171 -5.43 17.74 17.68
CA LYS A 171 -4.20 16.94 17.75
C LYS A 171 -4.39 15.68 18.59
N ARG A 172 -5.06 15.78 19.75
CA ARG A 172 -5.35 14.63 20.60
C ARG A 172 -6.27 13.63 19.89
N SER A 173 -7.34 14.10 19.25
CA SER A 173 -8.25 13.26 18.47
C SER A 173 -7.54 12.55 17.33
N LEU A 174 -6.66 13.25 16.60
CA LEU A 174 -5.84 12.70 15.52
C LEU A 174 -4.91 11.58 16.03
N ILE A 175 -4.23 11.80 17.18
CA ILE A 175 -3.35 10.78 17.77
C ILE A 175 -4.14 9.52 18.13
N PHE A 176 -5.31 9.64 18.78
CA PHE A 176 -6.11 8.47 19.11
C PHE A 176 -6.64 7.73 17.88
N LEU A 177 -7.00 8.46 16.83
CA LEU A 177 -7.42 7.87 15.57
C LEU A 177 -6.26 7.11 14.91
N LEU A 178 -5.08 7.70 14.85
CA LEU A 178 -3.89 7.04 14.31
C LEU A 178 -3.48 5.80 15.10
N LEU A 179 -3.55 5.86 16.45
CA LEU A 179 -3.28 4.71 17.30
C LEU A 179 -4.30 3.59 17.08
N SER A 180 -5.60 3.93 16.97
CA SER A 180 -6.65 2.94 16.68
C SER A 180 -6.39 2.22 15.35
N VAL A 181 -6.05 2.96 14.29
CA VAL A 181 -5.69 2.39 12.99
C VAL A 181 -4.42 1.53 13.09
N ALA A 182 -3.41 1.99 13.82
CA ALA A 182 -2.17 1.24 14.02
C ALA A 182 -2.41 -0.10 14.72
N PHE A 183 -3.18 -0.13 15.81
CA PHE A 183 -3.53 -1.37 16.51
C PHE A 183 -4.36 -2.31 15.66
N TRP A 184 -5.31 -1.78 14.88
CA TRP A 184 -6.10 -2.59 13.96
C TRP A 184 -5.22 -3.25 12.89
N TYR A 185 -4.33 -2.48 12.25
CA TYR A 185 -3.38 -3.04 11.28
C TYR A 185 -2.39 -4.03 11.90
N MET A 186 -1.96 -3.80 13.15
CA MET A 186 -1.09 -4.73 13.87
C MET A 186 -1.79 -6.07 14.07
N ALA A 187 -3.04 -6.08 14.55
CA ALA A 187 -3.82 -7.29 14.74
C ALA A 187 -4.07 -8.03 13.41
N TYR A 188 -4.48 -7.31 12.37
CA TYR A 188 -4.69 -7.87 11.04
C TYR A 188 -3.43 -8.52 10.47
N ASN A 189 -2.30 -7.82 10.52
CA ASN A 189 -1.02 -8.34 10.02
C ASN A 189 -0.52 -9.53 10.85
N ALA A 190 -0.73 -9.55 12.16
CA ALA A 190 -0.37 -10.68 13.01
C ALA A 190 -1.10 -11.95 12.57
N VAL A 191 -2.41 -11.86 12.35
CA VAL A 191 -3.22 -13.00 11.89
C VAL A 191 -2.81 -13.43 10.47
N THR A 192 -2.73 -12.52 9.52
CA THR A 192 -2.43 -12.87 8.11
C THR A 192 -1.02 -13.43 7.94
N THR A 193 -0.04 -12.92 8.68
CA THR A 193 1.34 -13.41 8.63
C THR A 193 1.47 -14.80 9.24
N ALA A 194 0.80 -15.06 10.37
CA ALA A 194 0.84 -16.35 11.03
C ALA A 194 -0.01 -17.42 10.33
N PHE A 195 -0.96 -17.01 9.47
CA PHE A 195 -1.96 -17.91 8.89
C PHE A 195 -1.33 -19.02 8.05
N SER A 196 -0.32 -18.72 7.24
CA SER A 196 0.33 -19.72 6.39
C SER A 196 0.95 -20.85 7.24
N LYS A 197 1.65 -20.50 8.31
CA LYS A 197 2.23 -21.47 9.24
C LYS A 197 1.15 -22.27 9.95
N TYR A 198 0.11 -21.61 10.44
CA TYR A 198 -1.02 -22.27 11.09
C TYR A 198 -1.72 -23.25 10.16
N ALA A 199 -1.99 -22.87 8.90
CA ALA A 199 -2.61 -23.72 7.92
C ALA A 199 -1.77 -24.96 7.57
N THR A 200 -0.45 -24.81 7.52
CA THR A 200 0.47 -25.93 7.29
C THR A 200 0.50 -26.88 8.50
N GLU A 201 0.60 -26.38 9.72
CA GLU A 201 0.73 -27.22 10.92
C GLU A 201 -0.59 -27.91 11.33
N MET A 202 -1.72 -27.19 11.23
CA MET A 202 -3.00 -27.68 11.73
C MET A 202 -3.82 -28.40 10.64
N TRP A 203 -3.70 -28.02 9.39
CA TRP A 203 -4.51 -28.56 8.29
C TRP A 203 -3.67 -29.27 7.23
N GLY A 204 -2.36 -29.37 7.39
CA GLY A 204 -1.48 -30.03 6.43
C GLY A 204 -1.42 -29.37 5.06
N MET A 205 -1.76 -28.07 4.97
CA MET A 205 -1.73 -27.30 3.72
C MET A 205 -0.28 -26.97 3.36
N GLU A 206 0.35 -27.81 2.57
CA GLU A 206 1.73 -27.60 2.10
C GLU A 206 1.78 -26.66 0.88
N GLY A 207 2.93 -26.00 0.68
CA GLY A 207 3.19 -25.12 -0.47
C GLY A 207 2.25 -23.91 -0.53
N GLY A 208 1.59 -23.73 -1.67
CA GLY A 208 0.64 -22.62 -1.91
C GLY A 208 -0.79 -22.87 -1.44
N GLY A 209 -1.09 -24.01 -0.80
CA GLY A 209 -2.47 -24.42 -0.45
C GLY A 209 -3.22 -23.42 0.43
N PHE A 210 -2.52 -22.74 1.36
CA PHE A 210 -3.09 -21.69 2.22
C PHE A 210 -3.61 -20.48 1.44
N ALA A 211 -3.05 -20.22 0.24
CA ALA A 211 -3.41 -19.03 -0.56
C ALA A 211 -4.85 -19.09 -1.04
N GLY A 212 -5.36 -20.29 -1.34
CA GLY A 212 -6.77 -20.49 -1.72
C GLY A 212 -7.75 -20.04 -0.64
N ALA A 213 -7.50 -20.41 0.62
CA ALA A 213 -8.32 -20.00 1.77
C ALA A 213 -8.29 -18.46 1.98
N LEU A 214 -7.10 -17.87 1.91
CA LEU A 214 -6.96 -16.41 2.00
C LEU A 214 -7.60 -15.68 0.83
N MET A 215 -7.57 -16.25 -0.37
CA MET A 215 -8.23 -15.69 -1.55
C MET A 215 -9.76 -15.65 -1.36
N ILE A 216 -10.38 -16.73 -0.89
CA ILE A 216 -11.82 -16.77 -0.58
C ILE A 216 -12.17 -15.72 0.47
N ALA A 217 -11.38 -15.61 1.54
CA ALA A 217 -11.56 -14.58 2.58
C ALA A 217 -11.45 -13.16 2.01
N SER A 218 -10.48 -12.92 1.12
CA SER A 218 -10.27 -11.61 0.48
C SER A 218 -11.42 -11.23 -0.46
N VAL A 219 -11.96 -12.18 -1.21
CA VAL A 219 -13.15 -11.98 -2.05
C VAL A 219 -14.37 -11.67 -1.18
N GLY A 220 -14.56 -12.41 -0.08
CA GLY A 220 -15.62 -12.15 0.88
C GLY A 220 -15.54 -10.74 1.48
N ALA A 221 -14.34 -10.31 1.88
CA ALA A 221 -14.10 -8.95 2.38
C ALA A 221 -14.40 -7.89 1.31
N LEU A 222 -14.00 -8.10 0.07
CA LEU A 222 -14.28 -7.18 -1.05
C LEU A 222 -15.79 -7.02 -1.29
N LEU A 223 -16.53 -8.13 -1.31
CA LEU A 223 -17.98 -8.11 -1.47
C LEU A 223 -18.70 -7.42 -0.30
N SER A 224 -18.13 -7.48 0.89
CA SER A 224 -18.65 -6.83 2.09
C SER A 224 -18.51 -5.30 2.06
N PHE A 225 -17.61 -4.73 1.26
CA PHE A 225 -17.42 -3.27 1.19
C PHE A 225 -18.66 -2.53 0.71
N ILE A 226 -19.42 -3.11 -0.23
CA ILE A 226 -20.63 -2.48 -0.76
C ILE A 226 -21.72 -2.36 0.31
N PRO A 227 -22.18 -3.45 0.97
CA PRO A 227 -23.20 -3.36 2.00
C PRO A 227 -22.74 -2.55 3.21
N VAL A 228 -21.50 -2.69 3.65
CA VAL A 228 -20.94 -1.90 4.76
C VAL A 228 -20.89 -0.41 4.40
N GLY A 229 -20.54 -0.04 3.18
CA GLY A 229 -20.56 1.33 2.69
C GLY A 229 -21.98 1.94 2.75
N ILE A 230 -23.00 1.19 2.30
CA ILE A 230 -24.41 1.62 2.36
C ILE A 230 -24.90 1.77 3.81
N ILE A 231 -24.60 0.80 4.67
CA ILE A 231 -24.98 0.81 6.08
C ILE A 231 -24.32 2.00 6.80
N SER A 232 -23.01 2.21 6.56
CA SER A 232 -22.26 3.29 7.20
C SER A 232 -22.75 4.68 6.80
N SER A 233 -23.26 4.84 5.57
CA SER A 233 -23.84 6.10 5.12
C SER A 233 -25.20 6.41 5.80
N LYS A 234 -25.98 5.37 6.17
CA LYS A 234 -27.29 5.50 6.82
C LYS A 234 -27.21 5.65 8.33
N ILE A 235 -26.38 4.83 9.00
CA ILE A 235 -26.31 4.73 10.47
C ILE A 235 -25.21 5.64 11.05
N GLY A 236 -24.26 6.03 10.21
CA GLY A 236 -23.11 6.82 10.60
C GLY A 236 -21.84 5.97 10.80
N ARG A 237 -20.72 6.47 10.28
CA ARG A 237 -19.42 5.78 10.24
C ARG A 237 -18.92 5.33 11.62
N LYS A 238 -19.09 6.21 12.65
CA LYS A 238 -18.64 5.91 14.03
C LYS A 238 -19.31 4.68 14.61
N LYS A 239 -20.63 4.53 14.42
CA LYS A 239 -21.37 3.37 14.94
C LYS A 239 -20.93 2.09 14.24
N VAL A 240 -20.77 2.10 12.91
CA VAL A 240 -20.34 0.92 12.16
C VAL A 240 -18.94 0.47 12.58
N ILE A 241 -18.00 1.40 12.79
CA ILE A 241 -16.63 1.06 13.27
C ILE A 241 -16.66 0.44 14.68
N LEU A 242 -17.60 0.85 15.55
CA LEU A 242 -17.70 0.31 16.91
C LEU A 242 -18.35 -1.08 16.97
N PHE A 243 -19.17 -1.43 15.97
CA PHE A 243 -19.85 -2.74 15.90
C PHE A 243 -19.09 -3.77 15.05
N GLY A 244 -18.15 -3.38 14.16
CA GLY A 244 -17.33 -4.25 13.33
C GLY A 244 -16.01 -4.55 13.95
#